data_699de059876c26188d9d0ea9002c9de8
#
_entry.id   699de059876c26188d9d0ea9002c9de8
#
_cell.length_a   1.000
_cell.length_b   1.000
_cell.length_c   1.000
_cell.angle_alpha   90.00
_cell.angle_beta   90.00
_cell.angle_gamma   90.00
#
_symmetry.space_group_name_H-M   'P 1'
#
loop_
_entity.id
_entity.type
_entity.pdbx_description
1 polymer ?
#
loop_
_entity_poly.entity_id
_entity_poly.type
_entity_poly.pdbx_seq_one_letter_code
_entity_poly.pdbx_strand_id
1 'polypeptide(L)' 'SDVYKRQAIAMLVQVASTYDSKIYLQSEDGTVKVNAKSIMGMMSMGLLAGENVVVTAEGNDEDAAVEGIAQYLSGKNPVK' A
#
# COMPACT_ATOMS: atom_id res chain seq x y z
N SER A 1 16.86 1.66 7.18
CA SER A 1 17.77 1.84 6.07
C SER A 1 17.01 1.84 4.75
N ASP A 2 17.67 2.35 3.73
CA ASP A 2 17.03 2.44 2.41
C ASP A 2 16.72 1.09 1.82
N VAL A 3 17.59 0.11 2.06
CA VAL A 3 17.37 -1.23 1.54
C VAL A 3 16.13 -1.84 2.18
N TYR A 4 16.00 -1.66 3.48
CA TYR A 4 14.84 -2.19 4.18
C TYR A 4 13.55 -1.56 3.70
N LYS A 5 13.57 -0.23 3.50
CA LYS A 5 12.39 0.46 3.01
C LYS A 5 12.00 -0.01 1.62
N ARG A 6 12.98 -0.20 0.75
CA ARG A 6 12.69 -0.68 -0.60
C ARG A 6 12.07 -2.06 -0.57
N GLN A 7 12.57 -2.92 0.30
CA GLN A 7 12.02 -4.27 0.39
C GLN A 7 10.57 -4.23 0.87
N ALA A 8 10.29 -3.40 1.87
CA ALA A 8 8.95 -3.29 2.38
C ALA A 8 7.99 -2.75 1.31
N ILE A 9 8.43 -1.76 0.56
CA ILE A 9 7.61 -1.19 -0.50
C ILE A 9 7.39 -2.20 -1.62
N ALA A 10 8.43 -2.92 -1.99
CA ALA A 10 8.31 -3.91 -3.06
C ALA A 10 7.31 -5.00 -2.67
N MET A 11 7.34 -5.43 -1.43
CA MET A 11 6.38 -6.43 -0.95
C MET A 11 4.97 -5.89 -1.00
N LEU A 12 4.78 -4.66 -0.58
CA LEU A 12 3.47 -4.04 -0.61
C LEU A 12 2.94 -3.94 -2.03
N VAL A 13 3.79 -3.57 -2.97
CA VAL A 13 3.41 -3.51 -4.37
C VAL A 13 2.99 -4.89 -4.87
N GLN A 14 3.71 -5.93 -4.46
CA GLN A 14 3.34 -7.29 -4.85
C GLN A 14 1.97 -7.67 -4.30
N VAL A 15 1.72 -7.35 -3.04
CA VAL A 15 0.41 -7.62 -2.45
C VAL A 15 -0.68 -6.88 -3.23
N ALA A 16 -0.46 -5.60 -3.50
CA ALA A 16 -1.43 -4.81 -4.24
C ALA A 16 -1.68 -5.37 -5.62
N SER A 17 -0.65 -5.91 -6.25
CA SER A 17 -0.76 -6.41 -7.61
C SER A 17 -1.56 -7.70 -7.72
N THR A 18 -1.84 -8.36 -6.60
CA THR A 18 -2.67 -9.57 -6.63
C THR A 18 -4.15 -9.24 -6.81
N TYR A 19 -4.52 -7.98 -6.66
CA TYR A 19 -5.92 -7.58 -6.80
C TYR A 19 -6.14 -6.92 -8.14
N ASP A 20 -7.34 -7.07 -8.69
CA ASP A 20 -7.70 -6.44 -9.96
C ASP A 20 -7.99 -4.95 -9.80
N SER A 21 -8.43 -4.56 -8.63
CA SER A 21 -8.83 -3.18 -8.38
C SER A 21 -7.68 -2.22 -8.46
N LYS A 22 -7.99 -0.98 -8.78
CA LYS A 22 -7.02 0.11 -8.65
C LYS A 22 -6.91 0.44 -7.17
N ILE A 23 -5.70 0.51 -6.67
CA ILE A 23 -5.46 0.72 -5.25
C ILE A 23 -4.58 1.95 -5.07
N TYR A 24 -5.00 2.82 -4.16
CA TYR A 24 -4.27 4.06 -3.88
C TYR A 24 -4.02 4.17 -2.40
N LEU A 25 -2.84 4.69 -2.07
CA LEU A 25 -2.52 5.08 -0.72
C LEU A 25 -2.45 6.60 -0.66
N GLN A 26 -3.02 7.14 0.36
CA GLN A 26 -3.14 8.58 0.50
C GLN A 26 -2.65 8.97 1.88
N SER A 27 -1.93 10.10 1.96
CA SER A 27 -1.51 10.60 3.25
C SER A 27 -2.72 11.03 4.06
N GLU A 28 -2.52 11.09 5.37
CA GLU A 28 -3.62 11.40 6.28
C GLU A 28 -4.25 12.75 5.98
N ASP A 29 -3.43 13.72 5.60
CA ASP A 29 -3.93 15.06 5.30
C ASP A 29 -4.43 15.20 3.86
N GLY A 30 -4.32 14.15 3.07
CA GLY A 30 -4.87 14.15 1.72
C GLY A 30 -4.00 14.83 0.68
N THR A 31 -2.79 15.27 1.04
CA THR A 31 -1.96 16.01 0.09
C THR A 31 -1.20 15.11 -0.87
N VAL A 32 -1.01 13.84 -0.51
CA VAL A 32 -0.26 12.91 -1.35
C VAL A 32 -1.13 11.68 -1.59
N LYS A 33 -1.22 11.28 -2.86
CA LYS A 33 -1.97 10.10 -3.25
C LYS A 33 -1.16 9.37 -4.30
N VAL A 34 -0.89 8.11 -4.09
CA VAL A 34 -0.05 7.34 -4.99
C VAL A 34 -0.72 6.00 -5.31
N ASN A 35 -0.35 5.45 -6.45
CA ASN A 35 -0.83 4.15 -6.88
C ASN A 35 -0.04 3.07 -6.14
N ALA A 36 -0.73 2.21 -5.41
CA ALA A 36 -0.08 1.19 -4.63
C ALA A 36 0.63 0.12 -5.47
N LYS A 37 0.33 0.08 -6.76
CA LYS A 37 0.99 -0.86 -7.66
C LYS A 37 2.22 -0.27 -8.34
N SER A 38 2.60 0.96 -7.94
CA SER A 38 3.76 1.64 -8.52
C SER A 38 4.84 1.77 -7.47
N ILE A 39 5.96 1.09 -7.70
CA ILE A 39 7.08 1.18 -6.77
C ILE A 39 7.60 2.60 -6.69
N MET A 40 7.73 3.26 -7.84
CA MET A 40 8.26 4.62 -7.85
C MET A 40 7.33 5.59 -7.13
N GLY A 41 6.03 5.45 -7.34
CA GLY A 41 5.07 6.28 -6.63
C GLY A 41 5.11 6.06 -5.14
N MET A 42 5.20 4.81 -4.74
CA MET A 42 5.26 4.48 -3.32
C MET A 42 6.52 5.00 -2.66
N MET A 43 7.65 4.91 -3.35
CA MET A 43 8.90 5.44 -2.80
C MET A 43 8.86 6.95 -2.71
N SER A 44 8.21 7.57 -3.68
CA SER A 44 8.07 9.03 -3.69
C SER A 44 7.23 9.51 -2.49
N MET A 45 6.25 8.71 -2.09
CA MET A 45 5.43 9.06 -0.94
C MET A 45 6.22 9.03 0.36
N GLY A 46 7.28 8.25 0.41
CA GLY A 46 8.06 8.17 1.62
C GLY A 46 7.33 7.44 2.74
N LEU A 47 6.61 6.40 2.39
CA LEU A 47 5.84 5.65 3.36
C LEU A 47 6.74 5.09 4.45
N LEU A 48 6.45 5.42 5.69
CA LEU A 48 7.25 5.01 6.82
C LEU A 48 6.41 4.20 7.79
N ALA A 49 7.09 3.33 8.53
CA ALA A 49 6.43 2.57 9.57
C ALA A 49 5.84 3.53 10.60
N GLY A 50 4.62 3.27 11.00
CA GLY A 50 3.96 4.08 12.01
C GLY A 50 3.16 5.24 11.48
N GLU A 51 3.29 5.54 10.18
CA GLU A 51 2.50 6.61 9.61
C GLU A 51 1.12 6.11 9.24
N ASN A 52 0.15 6.98 9.41
CA ASN A 52 -1.22 6.67 9.04
C ASN A 52 -1.44 6.97 7.57
N VAL A 53 -2.04 6.04 6.87
CA VAL A 53 -2.40 6.24 5.48
C VAL A 53 -3.83 5.79 5.26
N VAL A 54 -4.45 6.37 4.25
CA VAL A 54 -5.79 6.00 3.83
C VAL A 54 -5.67 5.12 2.60
N VAL A 55 -6.30 3.96 2.65
CA VAL A 55 -6.29 3.00 1.54
C VAL A 55 -7.62 3.09 0.83
N THR A 56 -7.57 3.31 -0.47
CA THR A 56 -8.79 3.28 -1.29
C THR A 56 -8.59 2.33 -2.44
N ALA A 57 -9.67 1.71 -2.88
CA ALA A 57 -9.62 0.78 -4.00
C ALA A 57 -10.89 0.90 -4.81
N GLU A 58 -10.78 0.63 -6.09
CA GLU A 58 -11.88 0.77 -7.03
C GLU A 58 -11.82 -0.38 -8.01
N GLY A 59 -12.85 -1.24 -8.00
CA GLY A 59 -12.87 -2.36 -8.92
C GLY A 59 -13.66 -3.53 -8.36
N ASN A 60 -13.56 -4.67 -9.04
CA ASN A 60 -14.35 -5.84 -8.70
C ASN A 60 -14.07 -6.39 -7.32
N ASP A 61 -12.82 -6.33 -6.89
CA ASP A 61 -12.40 -6.88 -5.60
C ASP A 61 -11.96 -5.79 -4.64
N GLU A 62 -12.57 -4.62 -4.74
CA GLU A 62 -12.13 -3.47 -3.97
C GLU A 62 -12.19 -3.70 -2.47
N ASP A 63 -13.20 -4.40 -1.98
CA ASP A 63 -13.30 -4.64 -0.54
C ASP A 63 -12.17 -5.54 -0.06
N ALA A 64 -11.89 -6.60 -0.79
CA ALA A 64 -10.79 -7.50 -0.44
C ALA A 64 -9.46 -6.78 -0.54
N ALA A 65 -9.32 -5.91 -1.54
CA ALA A 65 -8.07 -5.18 -1.75
C ALA A 65 -7.80 -4.24 -0.58
N VAL A 66 -8.81 -3.46 -0.18
CA VAL A 66 -8.63 -2.54 0.93
C VAL A 66 -8.27 -3.31 2.20
N GLU A 67 -8.99 -4.39 2.46
CA GLU A 67 -8.72 -5.17 3.66
C GLU A 67 -7.32 -5.78 3.64
N GLY A 68 -6.92 -6.34 2.51
CA GLY A 68 -5.60 -6.96 2.40
C GLY A 68 -4.47 -5.99 2.60
N ILE A 69 -4.59 -4.81 1.99
CA ILE A 69 -3.56 -3.79 2.13
C ILE A 69 -3.54 -3.25 3.55
N ALA A 70 -4.71 -3.02 4.14
CA ALA A 70 -4.78 -2.51 5.50
C ALA A 70 -4.16 -3.49 6.50
N GLN A 71 -4.42 -4.77 6.32
CA GLN A 71 -3.82 -5.77 7.20
C GLN A 71 -2.31 -5.81 7.05
N TYR A 72 -1.84 -5.72 5.83
CA TYR A 72 -0.40 -5.71 5.61
C TYR A 72 0.25 -4.51 6.29
N LEU A 73 -0.34 -3.34 6.14
CA LEU A 73 0.21 -2.12 6.72
C LEU A 73 0.16 -2.12 8.23
N SER A 74 -0.82 -2.79 8.81
CA SER A 74 -0.93 -2.86 10.26
C SER A 74 0.02 -3.88 10.88
N GLY A 75 0.78 -4.58 10.05
CA GLY A 75 1.71 -5.57 10.52
C GLY A 75 1.11 -6.93 10.78
N LYS A 76 -0.16 -7.09 10.49
CA LYS A 76 -0.82 -8.40 10.62
C LYS A 76 -0.70 -9.11 9.29
N ASN A 77 0.44 -9.68 9.07
CA ASN A 77 0.71 -10.32 7.80
C ASN A 77 -0.22 -11.52 7.60
N PRO A 78 -1.10 -11.48 6.62
CA PRO A 78 -2.00 -12.59 6.37
C PRO A 78 -1.32 -13.77 5.71
N VAL A 79 -0.14 -13.58 5.20
CA VAL A 79 0.61 -14.66 4.57
C VAL A 79 1.41 -15.37 5.63
N LYS A 80 1.20 -16.61 5.74
CA LYS A 80 1.92 -17.40 6.73
C LYS A 80 2.74 -18.45 6.07
#